data_6873b68c5abf150b87097fdd62c9233c
#
_entry.id   6873b68c5abf150b87097fdd62c9233c
#
_cell.length_a   1.000
_cell.length_b   1.000
_cell.length_c   1.000
_cell.angle_alpha   90.00
_cell.angle_beta   90.00
_cell.angle_gamma   90.00
#
_symmetry.space_group_name_H-M   'P 1'
#
loop_
_entity.id
_entity.type
_entity.pdbx_description
1 polymer ?
#
loop_
_entity_poly.entity_id
_entity_poly.type
_entity_poly.pdbx_seq_one_letter_code
_entity_poly.pdbx_strand_id
1 'polypeptide(L)'
;MNKGFTSITFQVIVHVLAIVALLPQFCSWGSFLVFIFSFWLTGCFGLTLGYHRLLAHRSFEVPLWFERIIATLGALSYQFGPLRWVSIHRQHHRHSDTELDPHNSEEGFWWSHMGWLFKNPPYANREYVSDIIDDPYYR
;
A
#
# COMPACT_ATOMS: atom_id res chain seq x y z
N MET A 1 2.88 13.37 -18.61
CA MET A 1 3.32 13.69 -17.24
C MET A 1 4.15 12.51 -16.74
N ASN A 2 5.35 12.72 -16.26
CA ASN A 2 6.25 11.65 -15.85
C ASN A 2 5.72 11.02 -14.54
N LYS A 3 5.29 9.75 -14.57
CA LYS A 3 4.64 9.06 -13.44
C LYS A 3 5.52 9.03 -12.17
N GLY A 4 6.85 9.00 -12.32
CA GLY A 4 7.78 9.08 -11.21
C GLY A 4 7.76 10.43 -10.49
N PHE A 5 7.66 11.53 -11.25
CA PHE A 5 7.58 12.88 -10.68
C PHE A 5 6.32 13.06 -9.81
N THR A 6 5.18 12.54 -10.27
CA THR A 6 3.92 12.62 -9.50
C THR A 6 4.01 11.84 -8.18
N SER A 7 4.66 10.67 -8.18
CA SER A 7 4.86 9.87 -6.96
C SER A 7 5.76 10.57 -5.95
N ILE A 8 6.88 11.15 -6.39
CA ILE A 8 7.81 11.89 -5.54
C ILE A 8 7.15 13.13 -4.93
N THR A 9 6.47 13.92 -5.76
CA THR A 9 5.77 15.13 -5.30
C THR A 9 4.73 14.78 -4.23
N PHE A 10 3.97 13.73 -4.44
CA PHE A 10 2.99 13.26 -3.46
C PHE A 10 3.65 12.86 -2.13
N GLN A 11 4.72 12.08 -2.18
CA GLN A 11 5.45 11.68 -0.98
C GLN A 11 6.00 12.89 -0.20
N VAL A 12 6.61 13.85 -0.89
CA VAL A 12 7.10 15.07 -0.27
C VAL A 12 5.98 15.84 0.42
N ILE A 13 4.84 16.02 -0.26
CA ILE A 13 3.67 16.73 0.31
C ILE A 13 3.18 16.03 1.59
N VAL A 14 3.01 14.71 1.57
CA VAL A 14 2.54 13.95 2.73
C VAL A 14 3.50 14.07 3.91
N HIS A 15 4.81 14.00 3.68
CA HIS A 15 5.80 14.17 4.75
C HIS A 15 5.82 15.58 5.32
N VAL A 16 5.71 16.61 4.47
CA VAL A 16 5.60 17.99 4.93
C VAL A 16 4.32 18.19 5.77
N LEU A 17 3.19 17.68 5.32
CA LEU A 17 1.94 17.76 6.08
C LEU A 17 2.03 16.99 7.41
N ALA A 18 2.69 15.83 7.44
CA ALA A 18 2.94 15.09 8.67
C ALA A 18 3.78 15.90 9.67
N ILE A 19 4.84 16.59 9.20
CA ILE A 19 5.65 17.48 10.05
C ILE A 19 4.81 18.66 10.57
N VAL A 20 4.02 19.28 9.70
CA VAL A 20 3.12 20.38 10.09
C VAL A 20 2.09 19.93 11.13
N ALA A 21 1.56 18.70 11.01
CA ALA A 21 0.61 18.15 11.97
C ALA A 21 1.18 17.94 13.37
N LEU A 22 2.52 17.90 13.52
CA LEU A 22 3.19 17.81 14.83
C LEU A 22 3.32 19.18 15.54
N LEU A 23 2.91 20.27 14.92
CA LEU A 23 2.92 21.58 15.56
C LEU A 23 1.90 21.63 16.72
N PRO A 24 2.21 22.28 17.85
CA PRO A 24 1.39 22.25 19.07
C PRO A 24 -0.10 22.62 18.85
N GLN A 25 -0.38 23.54 17.93
CA GLN A 25 -1.76 23.96 17.63
C GLN A 25 -2.63 22.87 17.02
N PHE A 26 -2.04 21.82 16.44
CA PHE A 26 -2.74 20.69 15.87
C PHE A 26 -2.74 19.45 16.78
N CYS A 27 -1.95 19.50 17.87
CA CYS A 27 -1.85 18.41 18.83
C CYS A 27 -2.94 18.50 19.89
N SER A 28 -3.80 17.49 19.93
CA SER A 28 -4.79 17.31 20.98
C SER A 28 -5.02 15.82 21.24
N TRP A 29 -5.57 15.47 22.38
CA TRP A 29 -5.99 14.09 22.63
C TRP A 29 -6.99 13.58 21.59
N GLY A 30 -7.90 14.45 21.12
CA GLY A 30 -8.85 14.11 20.06
C GLY A 30 -8.14 13.78 18.74
N SER A 31 -7.22 14.64 18.28
CA SER A 31 -6.46 14.38 17.04
C SER A 31 -5.57 13.13 17.15
N PHE A 32 -4.98 12.88 18.32
CA PHE A 32 -4.20 11.67 18.58
C PHE A 32 -5.07 10.40 18.49
N LEU A 33 -6.25 10.40 19.10
CA LEU A 33 -7.17 9.25 19.03
C LEU A 33 -7.68 9.01 17.60
N VAL A 34 -7.99 10.07 16.85
CA VAL A 34 -8.36 9.96 15.43
C VAL A 34 -7.22 9.38 14.61
N PHE A 35 -5.98 9.82 14.84
CA PHE A 35 -4.80 9.27 14.18
C PHE A 35 -4.65 7.77 14.47
N ILE A 36 -4.66 7.35 15.72
CA ILE A 36 -4.52 5.94 16.11
C ILE A 36 -5.64 5.09 15.51
N PHE A 37 -6.90 5.57 15.59
CA PHE A 37 -8.04 4.85 15.01
C PHE A 37 -7.92 4.72 13.49
N SER A 38 -7.58 5.81 12.78
CA SER A 38 -7.43 5.80 11.32
C SER A 38 -6.27 4.91 10.89
N PHE A 39 -5.13 4.97 11.59
CA PHE A 39 -3.98 4.12 11.34
C PHE A 39 -4.33 2.64 11.54
N TRP A 40 -5.02 2.30 12.63
CA TRP A 40 -5.49 0.94 12.87
C TRP A 40 -6.49 0.48 11.80
N LEU A 41 -7.45 1.32 11.44
CA LEU A 41 -8.48 0.99 10.45
C LEU A 41 -7.87 0.75 9.06
N THR A 42 -7.01 1.63 8.59
CA THR A 42 -6.41 1.51 7.25
C THR A 42 -5.24 0.53 7.22
N GLY A 43 -4.39 0.52 8.23
CA GLY A 43 -3.23 -0.36 8.32
C GLY A 43 -3.58 -1.81 8.67
N CYS A 44 -4.34 -2.01 9.77
CA CYS A 44 -4.67 -3.38 10.19
C CYS A 44 -5.80 -3.98 9.35
N PHE A 45 -6.94 -3.29 9.22
CA PHE A 45 -8.04 -3.83 8.42
C PHE A 45 -7.80 -3.68 6.92
N GLY A 46 -7.40 -2.51 6.45
CA GLY A 46 -7.21 -2.27 5.03
C GLY A 46 -6.02 -3.03 4.44
N LEU A 47 -4.82 -2.77 4.94
CA LEU A 47 -3.61 -3.40 4.38
C LEU A 47 -3.43 -4.83 4.87
N THR A 48 -3.33 -5.05 6.19
CA THR A 48 -2.93 -6.36 6.73
C THR A 48 -4.03 -7.40 6.52
N LEU A 49 -5.27 -7.11 6.83
CA LEU A 49 -6.36 -8.05 6.63
C LEU A 49 -6.82 -8.06 5.16
N GLY A 50 -7.05 -6.88 4.56
CA GLY A 50 -7.61 -6.73 3.21
C GLY A 50 -6.59 -7.08 2.13
N TYR A 51 -5.62 -6.22 1.89
CA TYR A 51 -4.71 -6.43 0.76
C TYR A 51 -3.82 -7.66 0.96
N HIS A 52 -3.24 -7.82 2.15
CA HIS A 52 -2.29 -8.89 2.41
C HIS A 52 -2.98 -10.25 2.54
N ARG A 53 -3.81 -10.45 3.57
CA ARG A 53 -4.37 -11.77 3.85
C ARG A 53 -5.52 -12.16 2.93
N LEU A 54 -6.44 -11.24 2.65
CA LEU A 54 -7.63 -11.55 1.85
C LEU A 54 -7.31 -11.57 0.35
N LEU A 55 -6.76 -10.46 -0.21
CA LEU A 55 -6.55 -10.36 -1.66
C LEU A 55 -5.25 -11.04 -2.12
N ALA A 56 -4.11 -10.85 -1.42
CA ALA A 56 -2.84 -11.41 -1.89
C ALA A 56 -2.71 -12.90 -1.56
N HIS A 57 -2.94 -13.30 -0.32
CA HIS A 57 -2.75 -14.69 0.12
C HIS A 57 -4.00 -15.56 0.03
N ARG A 58 -5.18 -14.98 -0.19
CA ARG A 58 -6.45 -15.75 -0.20
C ARG A 58 -6.60 -16.65 1.03
N SER A 59 -6.19 -16.16 2.21
CA SER A 59 -6.14 -16.93 3.46
C SER A 59 -7.52 -17.24 4.03
N PHE A 60 -8.55 -16.53 3.61
CA PHE A 60 -9.95 -16.71 4.01
C PHE A 60 -10.87 -16.11 2.96
N GLU A 61 -12.14 -16.45 3.05
CA GLU A 61 -13.21 -15.97 2.15
C GLU A 61 -14.21 -15.15 2.94
N VAL A 62 -14.75 -14.12 2.29
CA VAL A 62 -15.80 -13.25 2.84
C VAL A 62 -16.82 -12.92 1.73
N PRO A 63 -18.04 -12.48 2.08
CA PRO A 63 -18.97 -11.94 1.10
C PRO A 63 -18.36 -10.75 0.34
N LEU A 64 -18.63 -10.65 -0.95
CA LEU A 64 -18.05 -9.65 -1.87
C LEU A 64 -18.21 -8.20 -1.37
N TRP A 65 -19.35 -7.87 -0.76
CA TRP A 65 -19.55 -6.53 -0.20
C TRP A 65 -18.54 -6.19 0.91
N PHE A 66 -18.21 -7.18 1.75
CA PHE A 66 -17.24 -7.01 2.84
C PHE A 66 -15.79 -6.95 2.31
N GLU A 67 -15.45 -7.79 1.32
CA GLU A 67 -14.17 -7.73 0.59
C GLU A 67 -13.93 -6.31 0.03
N ARG A 68 -14.95 -5.72 -0.61
CA ARG A 68 -14.89 -4.37 -1.16
C ARG A 68 -14.70 -3.29 -0.11
N ILE A 69 -15.37 -3.38 1.03
CA ILE A 69 -15.18 -2.46 2.15
C ILE A 69 -13.73 -2.50 2.63
N ILE A 70 -13.21 -3.71 2.91
CA ILE A 70 -11.83 -3.87 3.39
C ILE A 70 -10.82 -3.40 2.35
N ALA A 71 -11.05 -3.71 1.08
CA ALA A 71 -10.18 -3.23 -0.01
C ALA A 71 -10.19 -1.70 -0.14
N THR A 72 -11.34 -1.05 0.06
CA THR A 72 -11.42 0.42 0.11
C THR A 72 -10.59 0.98 1.28
N LEU A 73 -10.68 0.38 2.46
CA LEU A 73 -9.85 0.77 3.61
C LEU A 73 -8.35 0.64 3.31
N GLY A 74 -7.96 -0.40 2.56
CA GLY A 74 -6.59 -0.55 2.07
C GLY A 74 -6.16 0.58 1.14
N ALA A 75 -7.04 1.01 0.22
CA ALA A 75 -6.75 2.12 -0.68
C ALA A 75 -6.56 3.46 0.07
N LEU A 76 -7.27 3.65 1.17
CA LEU A 76 -7.14 4.84 2.03
C LEU A 76 -5.79 4.92 2.78
N SER A 77 -5.01 3.84 2.81
CA SER A 77 -3.65 3.86 3.38
C SER A 77 -2.61 4.55 2.48
N TYR A 78 -2.98 4.91 1.26
CA TYR A 78 -2.11 5.52 0.24
C TYR A 78 -0.91 4.65 -0.18
N GLN A 79 -0.97 3.33 0.00
CA GLN A 79 0.06 2.39 -0.42
C GLN A 79 -0.26 1.70 -1.76
N PHE A 80 -0.67 2.45 -2.76
CA PHE A 80 -1.18 2.01 -4.05
C PHE A 80 -2.62 1.45 -4.03
N GLY A 81 -3.20 1.29 -5.23
CA GLY A 81 -4.46 0.55 -5.41
C GLY A 81 -4.25 -0.96 -5.27
N PRO A 82 -5.36 -1.72 -5.06
CA PRO A 82 -5.30 -3.14 -4.74
C PRO A 82 -4.57 -3.99 -5.79
N LEU A 83 -4.81 -3.78 -7.08
CA LEU A 83 -4.14 -4.55 -8.14
C LEU A 83 -2.62 -4.39 -8.09
N ARG A 84 -2.15 -3.14 -7.93
CA ARG A 84 -0.71 -2.86 -7.91
C ARG A 84 -0.07 -3.40 -6.64
N TRP A 85 -0.69 -3.20 -5.50
CA TRP A 85 -0.18 -3.67 -4.22
C TRP A 85 -0.07 -5.19 -4.19
N VAL A 86 -1.15 -5.89 -4.55
CA VAL A 86 -1.20 -7.36 -4.59
C VAL A 86 -0.18 -7.92 -5.59
N SER A 87 -0.05 -7.30 -6.77
CA SER A 87 0.93 -7.71 -7.77
C SER A 87 2.37 -7.63 -7.24
N ILE A 88 2.73 -6.51 -6.63
CA ILE A 88 4.08 -6.30 -6.06
C ILE A 88 4.32 -7.29 -4.92
N HIS A 89 3.35 -7.49 -4.04
CA HIS A 89 3.46 -8.37 -2.89
C HIS A 89 3.61 -9.85 -3.29
N ARG A 90 2.82 -10.32 -4.26
CA ARG A 90 2.94 -11.69 -4.78
C ARG A 90 4.24 -11.90 -5.56
N GLN A 91 4.72 -10.88 -6.30
CA GLN A 91 6.04 -10.90 -6.94
C GLN A 91 7.16 -11.00 -5.91
N HIS A 92 7.11 -10.20 -4.84
CA HIS A 92 8.05 -10.29 -3.73
C HIS A 92 8.09 -11.70 -3.13
N HIS A 93 6.95 -12.27 -2.75
CA HIS A 93 6.92 -13.64 -2.21
C HIS A 93 7.47 -14.70 -3.16
N ARG A 94 7.28 -14.53 -4.47
CA ARG A 94 7.78 -15.48 -5.46
C ARG A 94 9.29 -15.37 -5.70
N HIS A 95 9.85 -14.19 -5.50
CA HIS A 95 11.22 -13.84 -5.86
C HIS A 95 12.01 -13.20 -4.72
N SER A 96 11.60 -13.44 -3.47
CA SER A 96 12.24 -12.83 -2.29
C SER A 96 13.76 -12.91 -2.37
N ASP A 97 14.42 -11.77 -2.10
CA ASP A 97 15.86 -11.62 -2.05
C ASP A 97 16.61 -11.96 -3.37
N THR A 98 15.92 -11.87 -4.50
CA THR A 98 16.53 -11.96 -5.84
C THR A 98 16.46 -10.65 -6.60
N GLU A 99 17.12 -10.57 -7.76
CA GLU A 99 17.07 -9.40 -8.66
C GLU A 99 15.63 -9.07 -9.16
N LEU A 100 14.72 -10.04 -9.11
CA LEU A 100 13.33 -9.86 -9.53
C LEU A 100 12.42 -9.40 -8.38
N ASP A 101 12.94 -9.33 -7.16
CA ASP A 101 12.21 -8.77 -6.02
C ASP A 101 12.11 -7.25 -6.14
N PRO A 102 10.90 -6.66 -6.19
CA PRO A 102 10.73 -5.22 -6.34
C PRO A 102 11.39 -4.39 -5.25
N HIS A 103 11.56 -4.94 -4.06
CA HIS A 103 12.14 -4.26 -2.89
C HIS A 103 13.13 -5.16 -2.13
N ASN A 104 14.01 -5.79 -2.89
CA ASN A 104 15.05 -6.69 -2.39
C ASN A 104 15.80 -6.12 -1.18
N SER A 105 15.83 -6.86 -0.08
CA SER A 105 16.48 -6.44 1.16
C SER A 105 18.00 -6.47 1.06
N GLU A 106 18.58 -7.28 0.17
CA GLU A 106 20.03 -7.35 -0.06
C GLU A 106 20.60 -6.09 -0.73
N GLU A 107 19.75 -5.29 -1.39
CA GLU A 107 20.14 -3.98 -1.93
C GLU A 107 20.28 -2.89 -0.84
N GLY A 108 20.02 -3.24 0.43
CA GLY A 108 20.20 -2.40 1.60
C GLY A 108 18.94 -1.72 2.10
N PHE A 109 19.03 -1.22 3.35
CA PHE A 109 17.89 -0.68 4.10
C PHE A 109 17.13 0.43 3.35
N TRP A 110 17.84 1.41 2.80
CA TRP A 110 17.19 2.52 2.09
C TRP A 110 16.46 2.09 0.83
N TRP A 111 17.03 1.15 0.09
CA TRP A 111 16.38 0.59 -1.08
C TRP A 111 15.11 -0.15 -0.69
N SER A 112 15.21 -1.16 0.15
CA SER A 112 14.08 -2.01 0.51
C SER A 112 12.95 -1.26 1.22
N HIS A 113 13.29 -0.19 1.99
CA HIS A 113 12.30 0.60 2.72
C HIS A 113 11.59 1.65 1.86
N MET A 114 12.32 2.47 1.11
CA MET A 114 11.76 3.60 0.37
C MET A 114 12.30 3.75 -1.05
N GLY A 115 13.57 3.41 -1.31
CA GLY A 115 14.24 3.72 -2.57
C GLY A 115 13.53 3.14 -3.79
N TRP A 116 13.03 1.94 -3.68
CA TRP A 116 12.29 1.25 -4.73
C TRP A 116 11.03 2.00 -5.20
N LEU A 117 10.39 2.77 -4.32
CA LEU A 117 9.21 3.58 -4.65
C LEU A 117 9.52 4.69 -5.67
N PHE A 118 10.76 5.20 -5.67
CA PHE A 118 11.20 6.27 -6.56
C PHE A 118 11.65 5.76 -7.94
N LYS A 119 11.98 4.49 -8.05
CA LYS A 119 12.41 3.86 -9.31
C LYS A 119 11.24 3.43 -10.22
N ASN A 120 10.04 3.95 -9.97
CA ASN A 120 8.85 3.64 -10.77
C ASN A 120 8.45 2.15 -10.66
N PRO A 121 8.03 1.69 -9.47
CA PRO A 121 7.69 0.28 -9.30
C PRO A 121 6.67 -0.16 -10.36
N PRO A 122 6.77 -1.39 -10.87
CA PRO A 122 5.96 -1.86 -11.98
C PRO A 122 4.47 -1.68 -11.70
N TYR A 123 3.70 -1.38 -12.74
CA TYR A 123 2.25 -1.47 -12.65
C TYR A 123 1.87 -2.94 -12.41
N ALA A 124 0.61 -3.18 -12.04
CA ALA A 124 0.14 -4.54 -11.83
C ALA A 124 0.50 -5.47 -13.01
N ASN A 125 1.24 -6.54 -12.74
CA ASN A 125 1.51 -7.58 -13.72
C ASN A 125 0.37 -8.61 -13.68
N ARG A 126 -0.27 -8.85 -14.84
CA ARG A 126 -1.41 -9.77 -14.97
C ARG A 126 -1.10 -11.18 -14.44
N GLU A 127 0.13 -11.62 -14.54
CA GLU A 127 0.57 -12.93 -14.04
C GLU A 127 0.29 -13.11 -12.54
N TYR A 128 0.49 -12.03 -11.75
CA TYR A 128 0.32 -12.07 -10.30
C TYR A 128 -1.10 -11.73 -9.82
N VAL A 129 -1.95 -11.18 -10.68
CA VAL A 129 -3.28 -10.68 -10.31
C VAL A 129 -4.38 -11.18 -11.23
N SER A 130 -4.17 -12.30 -11.92
CA SER A 130 -5.11 -12.88 -12.88
C SER A 130 -6.50 -13.14 -12.28
N ASP A 131 -6.56 -13.38 -10.98
CA ASP A 131 -7.77 -13.66 -10.21
C ASP A 131 -8.61 -12.41 -9.85
N ILE A 132 -8.04 -11.22 -9.94
CA ILE A 132 -8.71 -9.96 -9.54
C ILE A 132 -8.66 -8.86 -10.60
N ILE A 133 -7.83 -9.01 -11.64
CA ILE A 133 -7.58 -7.93 -12.61
C ILE A 133 -8.80 -7.58 -13.47
N ASP A 134 -9.69 -8.52 -13.65
CA ASP A 134 -10.88 -8.33 -14.49
C ASP A 134 -12.08 -7.77 -13.70
N ASP A 135 -12.00 -7.67 -12.35
CA ASP A 135 -13.00 -6.97 -11.56
C ASP A 135 -12.78 -5.44 -11.68
N PRO A 136 -13.77 -4.71 -12.24
CA PRO A 136 -13.66 -3.26 -12.44
C PRO A 136 -13.54 -2.47 -11.12
N TYR A 137 -13.90 -3.06 -9.99
CA TYR A 137 -13.79 -2.44 -8.67
C TYR A 137 -12.33 -2.22 -8.24
N TYR A 138 -11.40 -3.05 -8.70
CA TYR A 138 -9.99 -2.99 -8.30
C TYR A 138 -9.11 -2.18 -9.26
N ARG A 139 -9.69 -1.62 -10.33
CA ARG A 139 -8.97 -0.83 -11.37
C ARG A 139 -8.73 0.62 -11.01
#